data_a00de59da7152ee405d552ada00fbac5
#
_entry.id   a00de59da7152ee405d552ada00fbac5
#
_cell.length_a   1.000
_cell.length_b   1.000
_cell.length_c   1.000
_cell.angle_alpha   90.00
_cell.angle_beta   90.00
_cell.angle_gamma   90.00
#
_symmetry.space_group_name_H-M   'P 1'
#
loop_
_entity.id
_entity.type
_entity.pdbx_description
1 polymer ?
#
loop_
_entity_poly.entity_id
_entity_poly.type
_entity_poly.pdbx_seq_one_letter_code
_entity_poly.pdbx_strand_id
1 'polypeptide(L)'
;MFNIVLVHPQIPNNTGAIGRLCVNTGATLHLIRPLGFDIGEKAVRRAGLDYWHKLDLKVWENLDAFFAENDGRFFFATTKTDRPYFEAKFLPGDYLFFGSETAGLPEALLHEHPERCMTIPMTKEGRSLNLAISTGIVLYKAIEQNFETYKENL
;
A
#
# COMPACT_ATOMS: atom_id res chain seq x y z
N MET A 1 -13.09 -4.76 -2.10
CA MET A 1 -12.68 -3.38 -1.80
C MET A 1 -11.29 -3.13 -2.40
N PHE A 2 -10.42 -2.37 -1.77
CA PHE A 2 -9.07 -2.12 -2.31
C PHE A 2 -8.04 -3.05 -1.68
N ASN A 3 -6.89 -3.18 -2.35
CA ASN A 3 -5.77 -3.98 -1.88
C ASN A 3 -4.55 -3.08 -1.70
N ILE A 4 -3.96 -3.09 -0.52
CA ILE A 4 -2.70 -2.42 -0.24
C ILE A 4 -1.58 -3.45 -0.32
N VAL A 5 -0.54 -3.14 -1.10
CA VAL A 5 0.61 -4.04 -1.27
C VAL A 5 1.86 -3.30 -0.80
N LEU A 6 2.48 -3.80 0.27
CA LEU A 6 3.73 -3.25 0.78
C LEU A 6 4.88 -4.17 0.34
N VAL A 7 5.79 -3.59 -0.46
CA VAL A 7 6.92 -4.34 -1.00
C VAL A 7 8.14 -4.11 -0.11
N HIS A 8 8.55 -5.16 0.59
CA HIS A 8 9.70 -5.18 1.51
C HIS A 8 9.64 -4.12 2.62
N PRO A 9 8.50 -3.99 3.34
CA PRO A 9 8.43 -3.01 4.43
C PRO A 9 9.44 -3.34 5.52
N GLN A 10 10.07 -2.32 6.10
CA GLN A 10 11.17 -2.48 7.04
C GLN A 10 10.81 -2.09 8.48
N ILE A 11 9.90 -1.13 8.65
CA ILE A 11 9.57 -0.55 9.96
C ILE A 11 8.25 -1.13 10.46
N PRO A 12 8.27 -1.91 11.57
CA PRO A 12 7.05 -2.57 12.05
C PRO A 12 5.93 -1.60 12.42
N ASN A 13 6.26 -0.42 12.94
CA ASN A 13 5.27 0.59 13.30
C ASN A 13 4.47 1.08 12.10
N ASN A 14 5.11 1.25 10.94
CA ASN A 14 4.43 1.64 9.71
C ASN A 14 3.46 0.56 9.25
N THR A 15 3.91 -0.70 9.23
CA THR A 15 3.06 -1.83 8.84
C THR A 15 1.89 -1.99 9.80
N GLY A 16 2.12 -1.82 11.11
CA GLY A 16 1.05 -1.87 12.10
C GLY A 16 0.00 -0.78 11.89
N ALA A 17 0.44 0.45 11.65
CA ALA A 17 -0.47 1.57 11.37
C ALA A 17 -1.27 1.34 10.10
N ILE A 18 -0.63 0.81 9.05
CA ILE A 18 -1.31 0.47 7.79
C ILE A 18 -2.31 -0.67 7.99
N GLY A 19 -1.97 -1.66 8.82
CA GLY A 19 -2.89 -2.73 9.19
C GLY A 19 -4.16 -2.19 9.82
N ARG A 20 -4.03 -1.25 10.75
CA ARG A 20 -5.18 -0.56 11.36
C ARG A 20 -6.00 0.19 10.33
N LEU A 21 -5.33 0.91 9.43
CA LEU A 21 -5.99 1.60 8.33
C LEU A 21 -6.79 0.62 7.46
N CYS A 22 -6.22 -0.54 7.14
CA CYS A 22 -6.89 -1.55 6.32
C CYS A 22 -8.12 -2.13 7.03
N VAL A 23 -8.05 -2.39 8.33
CA VAL A 23 -9.21 -2.84 9.10
C VAL A 23 -10.33 -1.79 9.05
N ASN A 24 -9.97 -0.52 9.24
CA ASN A 24 -10.94 0.57 9.28
C ASN A 24 -11.59 0.86 7.92
N THR A 25 -10.96 0.45 6.84
CA THR A 25 -11.43 0.73 5.47
C THR A 25 -11.91 -0.52 4.72
N GLY A 26 -11.75 -1.70 5.32
CA GLY A 26 -12.07 -2.95 4.64
C GLY A 26 -11.08 -3.35 3.56
N ALA A 27 -9.89 -2.73 3.51
CA ALA A 27 -8.85 -3.08 2.55
C ALA A 27 -8.12 -4.35 2.96
N THR A 28 -7.67 -5.13 1.98
CA THR A 28 -6.79 -6.27 2.21
C THR A 28 -5.34 -5.77 2.23
N LEU A 29 -4.56 -6.25 3.19
CA LEU A 29 -3.13 -5.93 3.27
C LEU A 29 -2.29 -7.09 2.76
N HIS A 30 -1.46 -6.82 1.76
CA HIS A 30 -0.49 -7.76 1.22
C HIS A 30 0.91 -7.32 1.62
N LEU A 31 1.69 -8.23 2.18
CA LEU A 31 3.09 -8.00 2.52
C LEU A 31 3.98 -8.88 1.63
N ILE A 32 4.93 -8.27 0.95
CA ILE A 32 5.88 -8.99 0.08
C ILE A 32 7.20 -9.11 0.82
N ARG A 33 7.61 -10.37 1.08
CA ARG A 33 8.92 -10.64 1.69
C ARG A 33 10.07 -10.31 0.73
N PRO A 34 11.28 -9.99 1.26
CA PRO A 34 11.66 -10.00 2.67
C PRO A 34 11.11 -8.80 3.44
N LEU A 35 10.82 -9.02 4.74
CA LEU A 35 10.36 -7.98 5.65
C LEU A 35 11.52 -7.63 6.60
N GLY A 36 11.59 -6.38 7.02
CA GLY A 36 12.58 -5.92 7.99
C GLY A 36 12.25 -6.29 9.44
N PHE A 37 11.20 -7.07 9.66
CA PHE A 37 10.72 -7.46 10.99
C PHE A 37 10.01 -8.80 10.91
N ASP A 38 9.74 -9.41 12.07
CA ASP A 38 8.92 -10.60 12.18
C ASP A 38 7.46 -10.18 12.40
N ILE A 39 6.54 -10.71 11.61
CA ILE A 39 5.10 -10.43 11.71
C ILE A 39 4.56 -10.84 13.09
N GLY A 40 5.15 -11.86 13.72
CA GLY A 40 4.81 -12.28 15.07
C GLY A 40 5.31 -11.35 16.17
N GLU A 41 6.15 -10.36 15.85
CA GLU A 41 6.72 -9.49 16.85
C GLU A 41 5.69 -8.62 17.56
N LYS A 42 5.93 -8.39 18.86
CA LYS A 42 5.09 -7.52 19.67
C LYS A 42 4.98 -6.11 19.11
N ALA A 43 6.02 -5.61 18.42
CA ALA A 43 6.03 -4.27 17.82
C ALA A 43 4.93 -4.09 16.79
N VAL A 44 4.77 -5.05 15.87
CA VAL A 44 3.73 -5.02 14.84
C VAL A 44 2.35 -5.12 15.49
N ARG A 45 2.17 -6.07 16.39
CA ARG A 45 0.91 -6.26 17.10
C ARG A 45 0.55 -5.04 17.94
N ARG A 46 1.56 -4.41 18.56
CA ARG A 46 1.36 -3.23 19.38
C ARG A 46 0.95 -2.03 18.54
N ALA A 47 1.54 -1.86 17.36
CA ALA A 47 1.17 -0.79 16.45
C ALA A 47 -0.22 -1.01 15.84
N GLY A 48 -0.59 -2.26 15.57
CA GLY A 48 -1.92 -2.65 15.09
C GLY A 48 -2.93 -2.87 16.20
N LEU A 49 -2.46 -3.00 17.44
CA LEU A 49 -3.27 -3.17 18.66
C LEU A 49 -4.36 -4.24 18.51
N ASP A 50 -5.58 -3.91 18.99
CA ASP A 50 -6.73 -4.81 19.00
C ASP A 50 -7.28 -5.12 17.60
N TYR A 51 -6.79 -4.43 16.57
CA TYR A 51 -7.29 -4.57 15.21
C TYR A 51 -6.58 -5.68 14.43
N TRP A 52 -5.40 -6.12 14.88
CA TRP A 52 -4.55 -7.03 14.10
C TRP A 52 -5.26 -8.35 13.74
N HIS A 53 -6.02 -8.91 14.67
CA HIS A 53 -6.74 -10.16 14.45
C HIS A 53 -7.93 -10.02 13.49
N LYS A 54 -8.38 -8.79 13.22
CA LYS A 54 -9.46 -8.50 12.26
C LYS A 54 -8.93 -8.19 10.86
N LEU A 55 -7.62 -8.13 10.71
CA LEU A 55 -6.96 -7.75 9.46
C LEU A 55 -7.01 -8.90 8.47
N ASP A 56 -7.47 -8.61 7.25
CA ASP A 56 -7.30 -9.51 6.13
C ASP A 56 -5.85 -9.34 5.62
N LEU A 57 -4.98 -10.21 6.11
CA LEU A 57 -3.54 -10.15 5.85
C LEU A 57 -3.10 -11.32 4.99
N LYS A 58 -2.38 -11.01 3.91
CA LYS A 58 -1.77 -12.01 3.04
C LYS A 58 -0.29 -11.72 2.92
N VAL A 59 0.54 -12.74 3.13
CA VAL A 59 1.99 -12.64 3.08
C VAL A 59 2.52 -13.48 1.92
N TRP A 60 3.37 -12.89 1.10
CA TRP A 60 3.89 -13.49 -0.12
C TRP A 60 5.40 -13.63 -0.01
N GLU A 61 5.93 -14.74 -0.51
CA GLU A 61 7.35 -15.04 -0.44
C GLU A 61 8.19 -14.04 -1.25
N ASN A 62 7.65 -13.58 -2.40
CA ASN A 62 8.27 -12.60 -3.27
C ASN A 62 7.22 -12.03 -4.22
N LEU A 63 7.62 -11.05 -5.06
CA LEU A 63 6.73 -10.44 -6.04
C LEU A 63 6.23 -11.46 -7.08
N ASP A 64 7.08 -12.40 -7.52
CA ASP A 64 6.68 -13.41 -8.50
C ASP A 64 5.54 -14.27 -7.96
N ALA A 65 5.63 -14.68 -6.69
CA ALA A 65 4.56 -15.44 -6.04
C ALA A 65 3.26 -14.64 -5.97
N PHE A 66 3.36 -13.35 -5.67
CA PHE A 66 2.21 -12.45 -5.64
C PHE A 66 1.55 -12.35 -7.01
N PHE A 67 2.31 -12.04 -8.05
CA PHE A 67 1.78 -11.87 -9.40
C PHE A 67 1.26 -13.16 -10.01
N ALA A 68 1.74 -14.33 -9.56
CA ALA A 68 1.23 -15.62 -10.01
C ALA A 68 -0.21 -15.87 -9.55
N GLU A 69 -0.61 -15.30 -8.42
CA GLU A 69 -1.92 -15.54 -7.81
C GLU A 69 -2.87 -14.35 -7.92
N ASN A 70 -2.37 -13.18 -8.31
CA ASN A 70 -3.16 -11.97 -8.38
C ASN A 70 -3.00 -11.33 -9.75
N ASP A 71 -4.11 -11.17 -10.42
CA ASP A 71 -4.22 -10.38 -11.64
C ASP A 71 -5.18 -9.23 -11.38
N GLY A 72 -5.03 -8.15 -12.11
CA GLY A 72 -5.91 -7.02 -11.92
C GLY A 72 -5.21 -5.72 -12.27
N ARG A 73 -5.70 -4.64 -11.71
CA ARG A 73 -5.16 -3.32 -11.95
C ARG A 73 -4.20 -2.94 -10.83
N PHE A 74 -2.97 -2.63 -11.19
CA PHE A 74 -1.91 -2.27 -10.26
C PHE A 74 -1.50 -0.82 -10.45
N PHE A 75 -1.35 -0.08 -9.35
CA PHE A 75 -0.83 1.28 -9.34
C PHE A 75 0.38 1.34 -8.41
N PHE A 76 1.43 2.04 -8.82
CA PHE A 76 2.70 2.11 -8.11
C PHE A 76 2.96 3.51 -7.61
N ALA A 77 2.95 3.68 -6.28
CA ALA A 77 3.29 4.96 -5.66
C ALA A 77 4.82 5.10 -5.62
N THR A 78 5.34 6.16 -6.23
CA THR A 78 6.77 6.38 -6.33
C THR A 78 7.07 7.87 -6.45
N THR A 79 8.28 8.28 -6.05
CA THR A 79 8.76 9.65 -6.27
C THR A 79 9.39 9.84 -7.65
N LYS A 80 9.45 8.77 -8.46
CA LYS A 80 10.17 8.74 -9.75
C LYS A 80 9.26 8.99 -10.95
N THR A 81 8.13 9.64 -10.76
CA THR A 81 7.21 10.04 -11.82
C THR A 81 6.65 11.42 -11.48
N ASP A 82 6.15 12.11 -12.49
CA ASP A 82 5.51 13.43 -12.33
C ASP A 82 3.98 13.34 -12.30
N ARG A 83 3.41 12.16 -12.53
CA ARG A 83 1.97 12.00 -12.57
C ARG A 83 1.38 12.03 -11.15
N PRO A 84 0.55 13.03 -10.80
CA PRO A 84 -0.08 13.07 -9.47
C PRO A 84 -1.02 11.90 -9.25
N TYR A 85 -1.02 11.35 -8.04
CA TYR A 85 -1.88 10.22 -7.70
C TYR A 85 -3.38 10.51 -7.93
N PHE A 86 -3.81 11.74 -7.76
CA PHE A 86 -5.22 12.11 -7.90
C PHE A 86 -5.69 12.19 -9.35
N GLU A 87 -4.80 12.08 -10.34
CA GLU A 87 -5.18 11.91 -11.74
C GLU A 87 -5.51 10.46 -12.09
N ALA A 88 -5.10 9.51 -11.28
CA ALA A 88 -5.44 8.11 -11.48
C ALA A 88 -6.91 7.88 -11.16
N LYS A 89 -7.55 7.01 -11.94
CA LYS A 89 -8.94 6.60 -11.70
C LYS A 89 -8.93 5.21 -11.12
N PHE A 90 -9.19 5.14 -9.81
CA PHE A 90 -9.20 3.89 -9.08
C PHE A 90 -10.57 3.23 -9.17
N LEU A 91 -10.58 1.91 -9.23
CA LEU A 91 -11.79 1.08 -9.21
C LEU A 91 -11.72 0.06 -8.08
N PRO A 92 -12.86 -0.36 -7.52
CA PRO A 92 -12.87 -1.40 -6.50
C PRO A 92 -12.10 -2.64 -6.98
N GLY A 93 -11.28 -3.21 -6.10
CA GLY A 93 -10.42 -4.34 -6.42
C GLY A 93 -9.02 -3.97 -6.87
N ASP A 94 -8.75 -2.70 -7.13
CA ASP A 94 -7.42 -2.24 -7.52
C ASP A 94 -6.38 -2.49 -6.43
N TYR A 95 -5.14 -2.70 -6.86
CA TYR A 95 -3.97 -2.93 -6.01
C TYR A 95 -3.11 -1.67 -5.98
N LEU A 96 -2.88 -1.15 -4.78
CA LEU A 96 -2.10 0.06 -4.55
C LEU A 96 -0.77 -0.34 -3.90
N PHE A 97 0.33 -0.18 -4.65
CA PHE A 97 1.66 -0.62 -4.27
C PHE A 97 2.48 0.51 -3.65
N PHE A 98 3.13 0.20 -2.55
CA PHE A 98 4.05 1.10 -1.85
C PHE A 98 5.35 0.36 -1.58
N GLY A 99 6.49 1.05 -1.75
CA GLY A 99 7.80 0.47 -1.54
C GLY A 99 8.28 0.54 -0.10
N SER A 100 9.48 0.04 0.14
CA SER A 100 10.09 0.11 1.46
C SER A 100 10.38 1.57 1.85
N GLU A 101 10.52 1.81 3.14
CA GLU A 101 10.72 3.14 3.70
C GLU A 101 12.02 3.79 3.23
N THR A 102 13.03 3.02 2.88
CA THR A 102 14.33 3.54 2.46
C THR A 102 14.59 3.43 0.96
N ALA A 103 14.15 2.35 0.30
CA ALA A 103 14.49 2.09 -1.09
C ALA A 103 13.35 2.33 -2.09
N GLY A 104 12.12 2.45 -1.62
CA GLY A 104 10.96 2.56 -2.50
C GLY A 104 10.66 1.24 -3.22
N LEU A 105 9.90 1.31 -4.31
CA LEU A 105 9.58 0.16 -5.14
C LEU A 105 10.77 -0.24 -6.02
N PRO A 106 10.91 -1.53 -6.35
CA PRO A 106 11.97 -1.98 -7.27
C PRO A 106 11.90 -1.24 -8.61
N GLU A 107 13.04 -0.76 -9.09
CA GLU A 107 13.10 0.01 -10.34
C GLU A 107 12.64 -0.80 -11.55
N ALA A 108 12.95 -2.09 -11.59
CA ALA A 108 12.51 -2.96 -12.68
C ALA A 108 10.98 -2.97 -12.80
N LEU A 109 10.27 -3.02 -11.68
CA LEU A 109 8.81 -2.98 -11.65
C LEU A 109 8.27 -1.68 -12.22
N LEU A 110 8.88 -0.56 -11.85
CA LEU A 110 8.46 0.77 -12.33
C LEU A 110 8.73 0.94 -13.83
N HIS A 111 9.87 0.45 -14.30
CA HIS A 111 10.25 0.54 -15.72
C HIS A 111 9.35 -0.31 -16.63
N GLU A 112 8.85 -1.43 -16.15
CA GLU A 112 7.94 -2.29 -16.90
C GLU A 112 6.55 -1.66 -17.06
N HIS A 113 6.16 -0.77 -16.12
CA HIS A 113 4.81 -0.22 -16.07
C HIS A 113 4.81 1.28 -15.78
N PRO A 114 5.48 2.10 -16.61
CA PRO A 114 5.54 3.54 -16.35
C PRO A 114 4.17 4.22 -16.31
N GLU A 115 3.19 3.69 -17.06
CA GLU A 115 1.83 4.21 -17.11
C GLU A 115 1.03 3.97 -15.82
N ARG A 116 1.54 3.12 -14.94
CA ARG A 116 0.91 2.79 -13.64
C ARG A 116 1.54 3.51 -12.47
N CYS A 117 2.62 4.26 -12.73
CA CYS A 117 3.31 5.02 -11.70
C CYS A 117 2.56 6.31 -11.38
N MET A 118 2.52 6.65 -10.10
CA MET A 118 1.90 7.87 -9.61
C MET A 118 2.68 8.39 -8.41
N THR A 119 2.60 9.69 -8.16
CA THR A 119 3.32 10.33 -7.06
C THR A 119 2.39 11.19 -6.22
N ILE A 120 2.74 11.35 -4.96
CA ILE A 120 2.12 12.34 -4.09
C ILE A 120 2.96 13.61 -4.22
N PRO A 121 2.39 14.71 -4.76
CA PRO A 121 3.15 15.93 -4.97
C PRO A 121 3.77 16.46 -3.67
N MET A 122 5.01 16.89 -3.77
CA MET A 122 5.76 17.48 -2.66
C MET A 122 6.48 18.72 -3.13
N THR A 123 6.82 19.59 -2.18
CA THR A 123 7.70 20.74 -2.48
C THR A 123 9.12 20.25 -2.75
N LYS A 124 9.95 21.13 -3.27
CA LYS A 124 11.37 20.82 -3.55
C LYS A 124 12.15 20.48 -2.28
N GLU A 125 11.67 20.94 -1.13
CA GLU A 125 12.30 20.65 0.17
C GLU A 125 12.01 19.21 0.64
N GLY A 126 10.93 18.60 0.14
CA GLY A 126 10.52 17.25 0.52
C GLY A 126 11.30 16.18 -0.21
N ARG A 127 11.60 15.08 0.47
CA ARG A 127 12.26 13.90 -0.11
C ARG A 127 11.31 12.74 -0.28
N SER A 128 10.57 12.44 0.77
CA SER A 128 9.58 11.37 0.79
C SER A 128 8.63 11.59 1.97
N LEU A 129 7.45 11.01 1.87
CA LEU A 129 6.49 10.99 2.97
C LEU A 129 6.62 9.67 3.73
N ASN A 130 6.23 9.69 4.99
CA ASN A 130 6.09 8.48 5.78
C ASN A 130 5.19 7.47 5.04
N LEU A 131 5.56 6.19 5.09
CA LEU A 131 4.86 5.14 4.36
C LEU A 131 3.38 5.03 4.74
N ALA A 132 3.07 5.07 6.03
CA ALA A 132 1.68 4.97 6.50
C ALA A 132 0.86 6.18 6.07
N ILE A 133 1.45 7.37 6.10
CA ILE A 133 0.80 8.60 5.64
C ILE A 133 0.51 8.51 4.15
N SER A 134 1.50 8.10 3.35
CA SER A 134 1.34 7.92 1.90
C SER A 134 0.21 6.95 1.57
N THR A 135 0.17 5.83 2.28
CA THR A 135 -0.87 4.81 2.08
C THR A 135 -2.26 5.38 2.38
N GLY A 136 -2.38 6.12 3.48
CA GLY A 136 -3.66 6.75 3.85
C GLY A 136 -4.14 7.76 2.81
N ILE A 137 -3.24 8.59 2.31
CA ILE A 137 -3.58 9.60 1.30
C ILE A 137 -4.15 8.92 0.05
N VAL A 138 -3.45 7.94 -0.49
CA VAL A 138 -3.85 7.26 -1.73
C VAL A 138 -5.10 6.43 -1.54
N LEU A 139 -5.18 5.66 -0.46
CA LEU A 139 -6.32 4.80 -0.19
C LEU A 139 -7.61 5.61 -0.04
N TYR A 140 -7.56 6.73 0.70
CA TYR A 140 -8.76 7.55 0.86
C TYR A 140 -9.14 8.30 -0.40
N LYS A 141 -8.20 8.58 -1.30
CA LYS A 141 -8.53 9.09 -2.64
C LYS A 141 -9.30 8.04 -3.44
N ALA A 142 -8.85 6.80 -3.38
CA ALA A 142 -9.53 5.69 -4.06
C ALA A 142 -10.95 5.48 -3.49
N ILE A 143 -11.10 5.58 -2.18
CA ILE A 143 -12.41 5.50 -1.51
C ILE A 143 -13.30 6.66 -1.92
N GLU A 144 -12.79 7.88 -1.92
CA GLU A 144 -13.52 9.08 -2.33
C GLU A 144 -14.08 8.93 -3.74
N GLN A 145 -13.26 8.48 -4.68
CA GLN A 145 -13.69 8.28 -6.07
C GLN A 145 -14.78 7.21 -6.21
N ASN A 146 -14.87 6.28 -5.27
CA ASN A 146 -15.79 5.15 -5.33
C ASN A 146 -16.74 5.12 -4.11
N PHE A 147 -17.02 6.28 -3.55
CA PHE A 147 -17.74 6.36 -2.28
C PHE A 147 -19.13 5.72 -2.32
N GLU A 148 -19.84 5.86 -3.42
CA GLU A 148 -21.18 5.28 -3.54
C GLU A 148 -21.17 3.75 -3.37
N THR A 149 -20.17 3.09 -3.94
CA THR A 149 -19.97 1.65 -3.76
C THR A 149 -19.45 1.33 -2.36
N TYR A 150 -18.54 2.16 -1.86
CA TYR A 150 -17.89 1.95 -0.57
C TYR A 150 -18.85 2.07 0.61
N LYS A 151 -19.75 3.06 0.58
CA LYS A 151 -20.66 3.35 1.70
C LYS A 151 -21.58 2.19 2.05
N GLU A 152 -21.84 1.29 1.12
CA GLU A 152 -22.67 0.11 1.36
C GLU A 152 -22.03 -0.86 2.37
N ASN A 153 -20.73 -0.72 2.60
CA ASN A 153 -19.96 -1.56 3.52
C ASN A 153 -19.66 -0.90 4.88
N LEU A 154 -20.16 0.30 5.08
CA LEU A 154 -19.95 1.03 6.34
C LEU A 154 -20.90 0.57 7.44
#